data_a1f7a98e3b57ec5ddf5e89bffbe21ab2
#
_entry.id   a1f7a98e3b57ec5ddf5e89bffbe21ab2
#
_cell.length_a   1.000
_cell.length_b   1.000
_cell.length_c   1.000
_cell.angle_alpha   90.00
_cell.angle_beta   90.00
_cell.angle_gamma   90.00
#
_symmetry.space_group_name_H-M   'P 1'
#
loop_
_entity.id
_entity.type
_entity.pdbx_description
1 polymer ?
#
loop_
_entity_poly.entity_id
_entity_poly.type
_entity_poly.pdbx_seq_one_letter_code
_entity_poly.pdbx_strand_id
1 'polypeptide(L)'
;AGSLMLGLKKNAWYVQIRYSEQHFGDYRIPTDTIVYLTQKMPVYGRKLKNTAGVERNIGLFTQYQRKGYRADYSISNVYQKTGFFPGAHGVPDASRVEDDGDSRNIELPYSKVNHLKVTTHQQYAWEKLILSGDLGFQNNHREEWSAFHTHYGSQPAPEKDPDKELAFDLNTYSASVKARFIGSSSWEHTLGWD
;
A
#
# COMPACT_ATOMS: atom_id res chain seq x y z
N ALA A 1 -4.69 -13.54 9.48
CA ALA A 1 -4.01 -12.28 9.76
C ALA A 1 -3.13 -12.44 11.00
N GLY A 2 -1.93 -11.88 10.94
CA GLY A 2 -1.00 -11.85 12.08
C GLY A 2 -0.21 -10.56 12.09
N SER A 3 0.15 -10.10 13.29
CA SER A 3 1.05 -8.94 13.45
C SER A 3 2.00 -9.16 14.63
N LEU A 4 3.21 -8.65 14.47
CA LEU A 4 4.23 -8.63 15.50
C LEU A 4 4.81 -7.22 15.59
N MET A 5 4.99 -6.76 16.81
CA MET A 5 5.65 -5.49 17.10
C MET A 5 6.63 -5.69 18.24
N LEU A 6 7.89 -5.33 18.02
CA LEU A 6 8.95 -5.36 19.01
C LEU A 6 9.51 -3.97 19.19
N GLY A 7 9.63 -3.52 20.42
CA GLY A 7 10.21 -2.22 20.77
C GLY A 7 11.29 -2.36 21.84
N LEU A 8 12.37 -1.60 21.66
CA LEU A 8 13.47 -1.53 22.62
C LEU A 8 13.83 -0.06 22.90
N LYS A 9 13.91 0.28 24.17
CA LYS A 9 14.40 1.59 24.61
C LYS A 9 15.71 1.41 25.38
N LYS A 10 16.75 2.15 24.97
CA LYS A 10 18.03 2.18 25.67
C LYS A 10 18.60 3.60 25.64
N ASN A 11 18.80 4.18 26.79
CA ASN A 11 19.28 5.56 26.94
C ASN A 11 18.39 6.57 26.18
N ALA A 12 18.99 7.28 25.22
CA ALA A 12 18.33 8.28 24.39
C ALA A 12 17.64 7.68 23.16
N TRP A 13 17.76 6.38 22.91
CA TRP A 13 17.27 5.70 21.72
C TRP A 13 16.02 4.87 22.03
N TYR A 14 15.07 4.90 21.10
CA TYR A 14 13.97 3.97 20.97
C TYR A 14 13.99 3.38 19.56
N VAL A 15 13.84 2.07 19.46
CA VAL A 15 13.77 1.34 18.18
C VAL A 15 12.55 0.45 18.21
N GLN A 16 11.77 0.45 17.14
CA GLN A 16 10.60 -0.40 16.98
C GLN A 16 10.59 -1.05 15.60
N ILE A 17 10.38 -2.35 15.57
CA ILE A 17 10.14 -3.12 14.34
C ILE A 17 8.69 -3.59 14.37
N ARG A 18 8.00 -3.47 13.25
CA ARG A 18 6.66 -3.99 13.04
C ARG A 18 6.64 -4.86 11.78
N TYR A 19 5.95 -5.99 11.89
CA TYR A 19 5.58 -6.83 10.77
C TYR A 19 4.10 -7.17 10.88
N SER A 20 3.39 -7.17 9.75
CA SER A 20 2.03 -7.70 9.67
C SER A 20 1.81 -8.40 8.34
N GLU A 21 1.04 -9.46 8.39
CA GLU A 21 0.64 -10.23 7.22
C GLU A 21 -0.84 -10.58 7.30
N GLN A 22 -1.55 -10.39 6.18
CA GLN A 22 -2.96 -10.69 6.03
C GLN A 22 -3.18 -11.46 4.73
N HIS A 23 -4.01 -12.49 4.80
CA HIS A 23 -4.49 -13.25 3.65
C HIS A 23 -6.01 -13.21 3.67
N PHE A 24 -6.58 -12.73 2.59
CA PHE A 24 -8.02 -12.70 2.37
C PHE A 24 -8.38 -13.81 1.39
N GLY A 25 -9.43 -14.55 1.66
CA GLY A 25 -10.04 -15.41 0.65
C GLY A 25 -11.01 -14.66 -0.23
N ASP A 26 -11.55 -15.35 -1.21
CA ASP A 26 -12.54 -14.79 -2.13
C ASP A 26 -13.74 -14.21 -1.40
N TYR A 27 -14.23 -13.08 -1.91
CA TYR A 27 -15.39 -12.38 -1.34
C TYR A 27 -16.66 -13.23 -1.44
N ARG A 28 -17.37 -13.34 -0.33
CA ARG A 28 -18.69 -13.94 -0.29
C ARG A 28 -19.77 -12.91 -0.60
N ILE A 29 -20.69 -13.29 -1.45
CA ILE A 29 -21.86 -12.48 -1.82
C ILE A 29 -23.15 -13.19 -1.43
N PRO A 30 -24.27 -12.46 -1.21
CA PRO A 30 -25.54 -13.05 -0.75
C PRO A 30 -26.29 -13.82 -1.84
N THR A 31 -25.82 -13.82 -3.08
CA THR A 31 -26.46 -14.42 -4.24
C THR A 31 -25.55 -15.47 -4.91
N ASP A 32 -26.14 -16.40 -5.62
CA ASP A 32 -25.45 -17.38 -6.47
C ASP A 32 -25.43 -16.97 -7.95
N THR A 33 -25.92 -15.78 -8.28
CA THR A 33 -25.97 -15.26 -9.64
C THR A 33 -25.73 -13.77 -9.65
N ILE A 34 -24.92 -13.29 -10.56
CA ILE A 34 -24.71 -11.87 -10.85
C ILE A 34 -25.15 -11.55 -12.28
N VAL A 35 -25.51 -10.30 -12.53
CA VAL A 35 -25.81 -9.80 -13.89
C VAL A 35 -24.64 -8.92 -14.31
N TYR A 36 -23.98 -9.29 -15.40
CA TYR A 36 -22.91 -8.51 -16.00
C TYR A 36 -23.21 -8.30 -17.49
N LEU A 37 -23.25 -7.05 -17.93
CA LEU A 37 -23.60 -6.67 -19.30
C LEU A 37 -24.84 -7.42 -19.84
N THR A 38 -25.90 -7.45 -19.07
CA THR A 38 -27.18 -8.12 -19.37
C THR A 38 -27.17 -9.66 -19.30
N GLN A 39 -26.03 -10.30 -19.14
CA GLN A 39 -25.92 -11.75 -18.97
C GLN A 39 -25.97 -12.14 -17.50
N LYS A 40 -26.74 -13.19 -17.19
CA LYS A 40 -26.71 -13.83 -15.88
C LYS A 40 -25.53 -14.77 -15.80
N MET A 41 -24.64 -14.54 -14.84
CA MET A 41 -23.46 -15.36 -14.61
C MET A 41 -23.61 -16.10 -13.26
N PRO A 42 -23.42 -17.42 -13.21
CA PRO A 42 -23.42 -18.16 -11.95
C PRO A 42 -22.21 -17.78 -11.09
N VAL A 43 -22.42 -17.74 -9.79
CA VAL A 43 -21.34 -17.56 -8.79
C VAL A 43 -21.32 -18.79 -7.91
N TYR A 44 -20.35 -19.64 -8.12
CA TYR A 44 -20.23 -20.93 -7.44
C TYR A 44 -19.89 -20.74 -5.96
N GLY A 45 -20.61 -21.44 -5.10
CA GLY A 45 -20.43 -21.34 -3.66
C GLY A 45 -20.65 -19.94 -3.06
N ARG A 46 -21.28 -19.00 -3.80
CA ARG A 46 -21.44 -17.59 -3.43
C ARG A 46 -20.13 -16.89 -3.17
N LYS A 47 -19.08 -17.29 -3.88
CA LYS A 47 -17.77 -16.65 -3.82
C LYS A 47 -17.41 -16.07 -5.16
N LEU A 48 -16.93 -14.85 -5.16
CA LEU A 48 -16.39 -14.21 -6.36
C LEU A 48 -14.98 -14.71 -6.58
N LYS A 49 -14.80 -15.67 -7.49
CA LYS A 49 -13.49 -16.25 -7.83
C LYS A 49 -12.45 -15.15 -8.08
N ASN A 50 -11.22 -15.42 -7.65
CA ASN A 50 -10.06 -14.57 -7.86
C ASN A 50 -10.20 -13.16 -7.24
N THR A 51 -10.91 -13.03 -6.12
CA THR A 51 -10.95 -11.79 -5.33
C THR A 51 -10.14 -11.89 -4.05
N ALA A 52 -9.36 -12.95 -3.92
CA ALA A 52 -8.43 -13.16 -2.84
C ALA A 52 -7.31 -12.11 -2.84
N GLY A 53 -6.70 -11.90 -1.69
CA GLY A 53 -5.61 -10.94 -1.55
C GLY A 53 -4.62 -11.31 -0.45
N VAL A 54 -3.39 -10.84 -0.63
CA VAL A 54 -2.33 -10.89 0.37
C VAL A 54 -1.77 -9.50 0.59
N GLU A 55 -1.56 -9.14 1.85
CA GLU A 55 -0.89 -7.91 2.25
C GLU A 55 0.21 -8.23 3.26
N ARG A 56 1.40 -7.67 3.04
CA ARG A 56 2.56 -7.79 3.93
C ARG A 56 3.13 -6.41 4.20
N ASN A 57 3.28 -6.08 5.46
CA ASN A 57 3.80 -4.79 5.89
C ASN A 57 5.00 -5.01 6.80
N ILE A 58 6.08 -4.30 6.52
CA ILE A 58 7.24 -4.23 7.41
C ILE A 58 7.55 -2.76 7.69
N GLY A 59 7.90 -2.46 8.93
CA GLY A 59 8.28 -1.10 9.33
C GLY A 59 9.36 -1.10 10.39
N LEU A 60 10.26 -0.14 10.26
CA LEU A 60 11.26 0.22 11.26
C LEU A 60 11.03 1.67 11.66
N PHE A 61 10.93 1.91 12.95
CA PHE A 61 10.90 3.24 13.52
C PHE A 61 12.03 3.39 14.51
N THR A 62 12.78 4.48 14.43
CA THR A 62 13.81 4.82 15.41
C THR A 62 13.64 6.25 15.88
N GLN A 63 13.81 6.48 17.16
CA GLN A 63 13.76 7.80 17.77
C GLN A 63 15.01 8.01 18.60
N TYR A 64 15.62 9.17 18.46
CA TYR A 64 16.65 9.67 19.35
C TYR A 64 16.15 10.93 20.04
N GLN A 65 16.33 11.02 21.36
CA GLN A 65 15.91 12.19 22.12
C GLN A 65 16.94 12.51 23.24
N ARG A 66 17.51 13.72 23.17
CA ARG A 66 18.48 14.18 24.18
C ARG A 66 18.54 15.71 24.23
N LYS A 67 18.45 16.31 25.42
CA LYS A 67 18.70 17.75 25.67
C LYS A 67 18.01 18.69 24.66
N GLY A 68 16.71 18.60 24.51
CA GLY A 68 15.96 19.46 23.59
C GLY A 68 15.98 19.03 22.12
N TYR A 69 16.84 18.08 21.71
CA TYR A 69 16.88 17.51 20.39
C TYR A 69 16.11 16.20 20.31
N ARG A 70 15.27 16.06 19.29
CA ARG A 70 14.56 14.85 18.93
C ARG A 70 14.72 14.60 17.42
N ALA A 71 15.02 13.36 17.09
CA ALA A 71 15.08 12.86 15.73
C ALA A 71 14.27 11.58 15.62
N ASP A 72 13.32 11.55 14.71
CA ASP A 72 12.52 10.37 14.38
C ASP A 72 12.84 9.94 12.94
N TYR A 73 13.02 8.65 12.74
CA TYR A 73 13.23 8.04 11.42
C TYR A 73 12.24 6.90 11.26
N SER A 74 11.60 6.83 10.12
CA SER A 74 10.68 5.76 9.78
C SER A 74 10.96 5.23 8.37
N ILE A 75 11.06 3.91 8.27
CA ILE A 75 11.13 3.20 6.99
C ILE A 75 10.02 2.15 7.03
N SER A 76 9.18 2.14 6.02
CA SER A 76 8.14 1.13 5.89
C SER A 76 7.96 0.69 4.45
N ASN A 77 7.60 -0.56 4.28
CA ASN A 77 7.22 -1.11 2.99
C ASN A 77 5.91 -1.87 3.13
N VAL A 78 4.99 -1.59 2.21
CA VAL A 78 3.71 -2.28 2.06
C VAL A 78 3.74 -3.02 0.73
N TYR A 79 3.58 -4.33 0.79
CA TYR A 79 3.36 -5.17 -0.38
C TYR A 79 1.93 -5.67 -0.37
N GLN A 80 1.24 -5.52 -1.50
CA GLN A 80 -0.12 -6.02 -1.70
C GLN A 80 -0.21 -6.71 -3.06
N LYS A 81 -0.87 -7.88 -3.09
CA LYS A 81 -1.33 -8.52 -4.33
C LYS A 81 -2.80 -8.87 -4.14
N THR A 82 -3.64 -8.46 -5.09
CA THR A 82 -5.09 -8.67 -5.04
C THR A 82 -5.59 -9.09 -6.41
N GLY A 83 -6.32 -10.19 -6.46
CA GLY A 83 -6.99 -10.64 -7.65
C GLY A 83 -8.21 -9.78 -7.99
N PHE A 84 -8.61 -9.81 -9.24
CA PHE A 84 -9.85 -9.21 -9.73
C PHE A 84 -10.79 -10.29 -10.22
N PHE A 85 -12.08 -10.11 -9.94
CA PHE A 85 -13.10 -11.02 -10.45
C PHE A 85 -13.09 -11.03 -11.98
N PRO A 86 -12.82 -12.20 -12.63
CA PRO A 86 -12.62 -12.26 -14.08
C PRO A 86 -13.86 -11.86 -14.89
N GLY A 87 -15.05 -12.03 -14.31
CA GLY A 87 -16.29 -11.61 -14.94
C GLY A 87 -16.48 -10.10 -15.04
N ALA A 88 -15.67 -9.30 -14.35
CA ALA A 88 -15.70 -7.83 -14.42
C ALA A 88 -14.80 -7.26 -15.52
N HIS A 89 -14.01 -8.10 -16.21
CA HIS A 89 -13.04 -7.68 -17.20
C HIS A 89 -13.31 -8.33 -18.56
N GLY A 90 -13.60 -7.49 -19.56
CA GLY A 90 -13.88 -7.95 -20.92
C GLY A 90 -15.28 -8.56 -21.12
N VAL A 91 -15.42 -9.47 -22.10
CA VAL A 91 -16.67 -10.15 -22.42
C VAL A 91 -16.98 -11.19 -21.33
N PRO A 92 -18.21 -11.21 -20.76
CA PRO A 92 -18.58 -12.19 -19.78
C PRO A 92 -18.42 -13.63 -20.29
N ASP A 93 -17.64 -14.42 -19.59
CA ASP A 93 -17.42 -15.83 -19.89
C ASP A 93 -17.65 -16.64 -18.61
N ALA A 94 -18.70 -17.47 -18.65
CA ALA A 94 -19.08 -18.27 -17.48
C ALA A 94 -17.97 -19.25 -17.06
N SER A 95 -17.16 -19.75 -17.99
CA SER A 95 -16.06 -20.67 -17.67
C SER A 95 -14.96 -20.04 -16.81
N ARG A 96 -14.79 -18.71 -16.88
CA ARG A 96 -13.80 -17.98 -16.10
C ARG A 96 -14.20 -17.74 -14.65
N VAL A 97 -15.47 -17.93 -14.33
CA VAL A 97 -16.00 -17.67 -12.97
C VAL A 97 -16.28 -18.95 -12.20
N GLU A 98 -15.97 -20.12 -12.80
CA GLU A 98 -16.07 -21.40 -12.09
C GLU A 98 -15.13 -21.45 -10.89
N ASP A 99 -15.67 -21.89 -9.74
CA ASP A 99 -14.88 -22.12 -8.53
C ASP A 99 -13.90 -23.28 -8.80
N ASP A 100 -12.62 -23.02 -8.59
CA ASP A 100 -11.54 -24.00 -8.74
C ASP A 100 -11.26 -24.78 -7.44
N GLY A 101 -12.05 -24.53 -6.39
CA GLY A 101 -11.90 -25.16 -5.07
C GLY A 101 -10.88 -24.46 -4.15
N ASP A 102 -10.06 -23.54 -4.66
CA ASP A 102 -9.11 -22.76 -3.86
C ASP A 102 -9.52 -21.28 -3.77
N SER A 103 -10.18 -20.93 -2.70
CA SER A 103 -10.63 -19.55 -2.47
C SER A 103 -9.52 -18.60 -2.02
N ARG A 104 -8.25 -18.96 -2.12
CA ARG A 104 -7.10 -18.15 -1.69
C ARG A 104 -6.02 -18.00 -2.74
N ASN A 105 -6.13 -18.69 -3.86
CA ASN A 105 -5.23 -18.45 -4.99
C ASN A 105 -5.48 -17.06 -5.60
N ILE A 106 -4.46 -16.53 -6.24
CA ILE A 106 -4.53 -15.24 -6.95
C ILE A 106 -3.98 -15.47 -8.35
N GLU A 107 -4.90 -15.63 -9.28
CA GLU A 107 -4.63 -15.83 -10.69
C GLU A 107 -4.78 -14.52 -11.48
N LEU A 108 -4.66 -14.57 -12.79
CA LEU A 108 -5.00 -13.45 -13.67
C LEU A 108 -6.54 -13.26 -13.74
N PRO A 109 -7.00 -12.01 -13.73
CA PRO A 109 -6.26 -10.78 -13.58
C PRO A 109 -5.97 -10.43 -12.10
N TYR A 110 -4.86 -9.72 -11.86
CA TYR A 110 -4.51 -9.23 -10.54
C TYR A 110 -3.77 -7.89 -10.58
N SER A 111 -3.79 -7.18 -9.48
CA SER A 111 -2.94 -6.02 -9.21
C SER A 111 -1.89 -6.34 -8.16
N LYS A 112 -0.71 -5.76 -8.32
CA LYS A 112 0.40 -5.85 -7.38
C LYS A 112 0.91 -4.45 -7.07
N VAL A 113 1.05 -4.14 -5.78
CA VAL A 113 1.56 -2.85 -5.30
C VAL A 113 2.72 -3.10 -4.35
N ASN A 114 3.79 -2.35 -4.53
CA ASN A 114 4.89 -2.27 -3.58
C ASN A 114 5.14 -0.79 -3.25
N HIS A 115 4.95 -0.42 -1.99
CA HIS A 115 5.03 0.97 -1.55
C HIS A 115 6.07 1.11 -0.45
N LEU A 116 7.23 1.66 -0.81
CA LEU A 116 8.29 2.06 0.11
C LEU A 116 8.06 3.50 0.57
N LYS A 117 8.18 3.74 1.86
CA LYS A 117 8.14 5.07 2.47
C LYS A 117 9.29 5.24 3.45
N VAL A 118 10.03 6.33 3.30
CA VAL A 118 11.10 6.75 4.20
C VAL A 118 10.79 8.17 4.66
N THR A 119 10.74 8.40 5.97
CA THR A 119 10.51 9.74 6.53
C THR A 119 11.46 10.01 7.69
N THR A 120 11.81 11.27 7.86
CA THR A 120 12.48 11.74 9.07
C THR A 120 11.83 13.01 9.57
N HIS A 121 11.73 13.12 10.89
CA HIS A 121 11.32 14.33 11.59
C HIS A 121 12.45 14.74 12.53
N GLN A 122 12.89 15.98 12.45
CA GLN A 122 13.92 16.56 13.29
C GLN A 122 13.33 17.72 14.07
N GLN A 123 13.60 17.79 15.35
CA GLN A 123 13.15 18.90 16.19
C GLN A 123 14.27 19.32 17.14
N TYR A 124 14.49 20.61 17.25
CA TYR A 124 15.36 21.19 18.22
C TYR A 124 14.66 22.29 19.01
N ALA A 125 14.58 22.14 20.32
CA ALA A 125 14.02 23.11 21.24
C ALA A 125 15.16 23.85 21.98
N TRP A 126 15.20 25.16 21.80
CA TRP A 126 16.16 26.04 22.47
C TRP A 126 15.44 27.21 23.09
N GLU A 127 15.36 27.23 24.41
CA GLU A 127 14.65 28.27 25.19
C GLU A 127 13.22 28.52 24.67
N LYS A 128 13.03 29.63 23.95
CA LYS A 128 11.73 30.05 23.40
C LYS A 128 11.56 29.71 21.91
N LEU A 129 12.52 29.05 21.30
CA LEU A 129 12.49 28.69 19.88
C LEU A 129 12.44 27.18 19.73
N ILE A 130 11.48 26.69 18.95
CA ILE A 130 11.43 25.30 18.49
C ILE A 130 11.54 25.29 16.98
N LEU A 131 12.61 24.69 16.48
CA LEU A 131 12.78 24.42 15.06
C LEU A 131 12.42 22.97 14.77
N SER A 132 11.64 22.73 13.73
CA SER A 132 11.35 21.38 13.26
C SER A 132 11.44 21.30 11.74
N GLY A 133 11.79 20.12 11.24
CA GLY A 133 11.85 19.84 9.82
C GLY A 133 11.48 18.40 9.55
N ASP A 134 10.80 18.20 8.43
CA ASP A 134 10.39 16.90 7.93
C ASP A 134 10.96 16.68 6.54
N LEU A 135 11.48 15.47 6.29
CA LEU A 135 11.85 15.03 4.95
C LEU A 135 11.16 13.69 4.69
N GLY A 136 10.68 13.50 3.47
CA GLY A 136 10.02 12.29 3.05
C GLY A 136 10.43 11.87 1.64
N PHE A 137 10.55 10.57 1.47
CA PHE A 137 10.67 9.90 0.19
C PHE A 137 9.67 8.76 0.14
N GLN A 138 8.96 8.63 -0.98
CA GLN A 138 8.07 7.52 -1.26
C GLN A 138 8.32 7.02 -2.67
N ASN A 139 8.34 5.69 -2.82
CA ASN A 139 8.26 5.03 -4.11
C ASN A 139 7.02 4.13 -4.09
N ASN A 140 6.11 4.34 -5.04
CA ASN A 140 4.94 3.50 -5.26
C ASN A 140 5.09 2.82 -6.61
N HIS A 141 5.32 1.52 -6.60
CA HIS A 141 5.36 0.68 -7.77
C HIS A 141 4.09 -0.16 -7.83
N ARG A 142 3.27 0.05 -8.88
CA ARG A 142 2.03 -0.68 -9.13
C ARG A 142 2.07 -1.35 -10.48
N GLU A 143 1.65 -2.61 -10.51
CA GLU A 143 1.46 -3.37 -11.74
C GLU A 143 0.04 -3.93 -11.81
N GLU A 144 -0.51 -4.00 -13.02
CA GLU A 144 -1.74 -4.71 -13.33
C GLU A 144 -1.43 -5.78 -14.38
N TRP A 145 -1.94 -6.97 -14.13
CA TRP A 145 -1.68 -8.16 -14.90
C TRP A 145 -3.00 -8.80 -15.32
N SER A 146 -3.14 -9.07 -16.61
CA SER A 146 -4.30 -9.74 -17.21
C SER A 146 -3.84 -10.63 -18.36
N ALA A 147 -4.60 -11.66 -18.67
CA ALA A 147 -4.27 -12.49 -19.83
C ALA A 147 -4.20 -11.63 -21.09
N PHE A 148 -3.11 -11.75 -21.82
CA PHE A 148 -2.91 -10.97 -23.04
C PHE A 148 -4.12 -11.07 -23.99
N HIS A 149 -4.59 -9.95 -24.44
CA HIS A 149 -5.63 -9.86 -25.48
C HIS A 149 -5.37 -8.65 -26.39
N THR A 150 -5.75 -8.77 -27.64
CA THR A 150 -5.60 -7.69 -28.60
C THR A 150 -6.86 -6.82 -28.62
N HIS A 151 -6.69 -5.51 -28.52
CA HIS A 151 -7.79 -4.55 -28.67
C HIS A 151 -8.06 -4.20 -30.15
N TYR A 152 -7.02 -4.23 -30.98
CA TYR A 152 -7.09 -3.84 -32.38
C TYR A 152 -6.26 -4.79 -33.25
N GLY A 153 -6.94 -5.62 -34.05
CA GLY A 153 -6.28 -6.48 -35.03
C GLY A 153 -5.46 -7.62 -34.41
N SER A 154 -4.48 -8.09 -35.14
CA SER A 154 -3.60 -9.21 -34.76
C SER A 154 -2.26 -8.74 -34.22
N GLN A 155 -2.25 -7.86 -33.22
CA GLN A 155 -0.98 -7.48 -32.61
C GLN A 155 -0.39 -8.67 -31.85
N PRO A 156 0.88 -9.01 -32.07
CA PRO A 156 1.54 -10.06 -31.30
C PRO A 156 1.70 -9.65 -29.86
N ALA A 157 1.69 -10.62 -28.96
CA ALA A 157 2.02 -10.38 -27.56
C ALA A 157 3.44 -9.83 -27.42
N PRO A 158 3.70 -8.94 -26.44
CA PRO A 158 5.05 -8.52 -26.10
C PRO A 158 5.94 -9.73 -25.77
N GLU A 159 7.21 -9.70 -26.17
CA GLU A 159 8.15 -10.79 -25.86
C GLU A 159 8.41 -10.93 -24.35
N LYS A 160 8.38 -9.80 -23.64
CA LYS A 160 8.60 -9.78 -22.19
C LYS A 160 7.33 -9.41 -21.48
N ASP A 161 7.01 -10.19 -20.46
CA ASP A 161 5.83 -9.98 -19.57
C ASP A 161 4.52 -9.78 -20.39
N PRO A 162 4.12 -10.74 -21.25
CA PRO A 162 2.98 -10.55 -22.16
C PRO A 162 1.67 -10.23 -21.46
N ASP A 163 1.51 -10.68 -20.23
CA ASP A 163 0.29 -10.49 -19.43
C ASP A 163 0.34 -9.23 -18.55
N LYS A 164 1.39 -8.41 -18.65
CA LYS A 164 1.46 -7.14 -17.91
C LYS A 164 0.81 -6.03 -18.71
N GLU A 165 -0.37 -5.59 -18.27
CA GLU A 165 -1.13 -4.52 -18.93
C GLU A 165 -0.63 -3.13 -18.56
N LEU A 166 -0.21 -2.94 -17.29
CA LEU A 166 0.13 -1.64 -16.77
C LEU A 166 1.23 -1.72 -15.72
N ALA A 167 2.13 -0.74 -15.75
CA ALA A 167 3.09 -0.50 -14.69
C ALA A 167 3.21 1.01 -14.41
N PHE A 168 3.08 1.38 -13.14
CA PHE A 168 3.39 2.73 -12.65
C PHE A 168 4.56 2.66 -11.67
N ASP A 169 5.44 3.63 -11.79
CA ASP A 169 6.51 3.86 -10.82
C ASP A 169 6.53 5.35 -10.46
N LEU A 170 6.04 5.66 -9.27
CA LEU A 170 5.92 7.04 -8.79
C LEU A 170 6.86 7.28 -7.62
N ASN A 171 7.78 8.23 -7.82
CA ASN A 171 8.65 8.74 -6.77
C ASN A 171 8.14 10.10 -6.28
N THR A 172 7.96 10.23 -4.98
CA THR A 172 7.53 11.47 -4.34
C THR A 172 8.55 11.89 -3.29
N TYR A 173 8.94 13.14 -3.33
CA TYR A 173 9.79 13.78 -2.33
C TYR A 173 9.00 14.88 -1.64
N SER A 174 9.18 15.00 -0.34
CA SER A 174 8.56 16.05 0.46
C SER A 174 9.54 16.64 1.46
N ALA A 175 9.44 17.93 1.71
CA ALA A 175 10.23 18.62 2.72
C ALA A 175 9.37 19.70 3.38
N SER A 176 9.50 19.86 4.69
CA SER A 176 8.91 21.00 5.41
C SER A 176 9.83 21.49 6.50
N VAL A 177 9.76 22.79 6.81
CA VAL A 177 10.50 23.43 7.90
C VAL A 177 9.56 24.36 8.65
N LYS A 178 9.60 24.31 10.00
CA LYS A 178 8.80 25.16 10.88
C LYS A 178 9.65 25.75 12.00
N ALA A 179 9.45 27.05 12.25
CA ALA A 179 10.00 27.72 13.41
C ALA A 179 8.84 28.21 14.28
N ARG A 180 8.85 27.83 15.56
CA ARG A 180 7.84 28.21 16.55
C ARG A 180 8.49 29.00 17.67
N PHE A 181 8.05 30.24 17.86
CA PHE A 181 8.47 31.11 18.93
C PHE A 181 7.43 31.15 20.05
N ILE A 182 7.86 30.90 21.27
CA ILE A 182 7.06 30.99 22.49
C ILE A 182 7.42 32.29 23.21
N GLY A 183 6.68 33.37 22.94
CA GLY A 183 7.02 34.69 23.42
C GLY A 183 6.70 34.89 24.91
N SER A 184 5.44 34.71 25.27
CA SER A 184 4.93 34.78 26.66
C SER A 184 3.81 33.77 26.84
N SER A 185 3.23 33.69 28.00
CA SER A 185 2.07 32.81 28.27
C SER A 185 0.86 33.02 27.37
N SER A 186 0.83 34.13 26.60
CA SER A 186 -0.31 34.52 25.77
C SER A 186 0.00 34.60 24.27
N TRP A 187 1.26 34.44 23.85
CA TRP A 187 1.65 34.64 22.44
C TRP A 187 2.58 33.51 21.96
N GLU A 188 2.15 32.88 20.86
CA GLU A 188 2.93 31.91 20.10
C GLU A 188 2.88 32.27 18.62
N HIS A 189 4.02 32.26 17.96
CA HIS A 189 4.13 32.52 16.52
C HIS A 189 4.75 31.31 15.83
N THR A 190 4.11 30.83 14.77
CA THR A 190 4.66 29.76 13.94
C THR A 190 4.84 30.28 12.51
N LEU A 191 6.03 30.08 11.99
CA LEU A 191 6.38 30.29 10.59
C LEU A 191 6.77 28.93 10.00
N GLY A 192 6.25 28.60 8.83
CA GLY A 192 6.55 27.34 8.15
C GLY A 192 6.61 27.50 6.64
N TRP A 193 7.28 26.55 6.03
CA TRP A 193 7.33 26.34 4.58
C TRP A 193 7.23 24.82 4.31
N ASP A 194 6.41 24.46 3.28
CA ASP A 194 6.17 23.10 2.83
C ASP A 194 6.54 22.96 1.36
#